data_4ed73751e0fa330621d9036a07b62ce0
#
_entry.id   4ed73751e0fa330621d9036a07b62ce0
#
_cell.length_a   1.000
_cell.length_b   1.000
_cell.length_c   1.000
_cell.angle_alpha   90.00
_cell.angle_beta   90.00
_cell.angle_gamma   90.00
#
_symmetry.space_group_name_H-M   'P 1'
#
loop_
_entity.id
_entity.type
_entity.pdbx_description
1 polymer ?
#
loop_
_entity_poly.entity_id
_entity_poly.type
_entity_poly.pdbx_seq_one_letter_code
_entity_poly.pdbx_strand_id
1 'polypeptide(L)'
;PGFISGGGGLVSTARDYLAFAAMLLNGGTANGVRFLSPKTVQLMTANHLPGGRTLAELSTSMFSEVGYAGVGFGLGFSVTTDVAASMLPGSNGDYAWGGAASTYFWIDPKEELICIFLTQLLPSDTYPVRRELRTLVYSAFEDTNA
;
A
#
# COMPACT_ATOMS: atom_id res chain seq x y z
N PRO A 1 -26.91 -7.91 9.61
CA PRO A 1 -25.72 -8.41 10.32
C PRO A 1 -25.66 -7.77 11.70
N GLY A 2 -25.46 -8.58 12.74
CA GLY A 2 -25.42 -8.10 14.14
C GLY A 2 -24.10 -7.42 14.52
N PHE A 3 -23.13 -7.31 13.59
CA PHE A 3 -21.83 -6.69 13.81
C PHE A 3 -21.45 -5.82 12.62
N ILE A 4 -21.13 -4.56 12.89
CA ILE A 4 -20.66 -3.60 11.90
C ILE A 4 -19.12 -3.63 11.92
N SER A 5 -18.51 -4.19 10.88
CA SER A 5 -17.06 -4.30 10.75
C SER A 5 -16.54 -3.24 9.78
N GLY A 6 -15.67 -2.38 10.26
CA GLY A 6 -14.96 -1.42 9.39
C GLY A 6 -13.95 -2.06 8.45
N GLY A 7 -13.43 -3.26 8.81
CA GLY A 7 -12.45 -3.99 8.01
C GLY A 7 -13.04 -4.93 6.96
N GLY A 8 -14.24 -5.47 7.20
CA GLY A 8 -14.86 -6.48 6.33
C GLY A 8 -16.31 -6.20 5.94
N GLY A 9 -16.85 -5.04 6.32
CA GLY A 9 -18.26 -4.71 6.12
C GLY A 9 -18.58 -3.90 4.88
N LEU A 10 -17.57 -3.45 4.14
CA LEU A 10 -17.74 -2.65 2.94
C LEU A 10 -17.38 -3.46 1.69
N VAL A 11 -18.17 -3.28 0.63
CA VAL A 11 -17.87 -3.74 -0.71
C VAL A 11 -17.63 -2.55 -1.61
N SER A 12 -16.73 -2.69 -2.58
CA SER A 12 -16.36 -1.61 -3.50
C SER A 12 -16.10 -2.17 -4.89
N THR A 13 -15.81 -1.29 -5.84
CA THR A 13 -15.38 -1.62 -7.20
C THR A 13 -13.96 -1.15 -7.44
N ALA A 14 -13.28 -1.72 -8.45
CA ALA A 14 -11.97 -1.23 -8.87
C ALA A 14 -11.99 0.27 -9.22
N ARG A 15 -13.06 0.73 -9.85
CA ARG A 15 -13.23 2.13 -10.23
C ARG A 15 -13.34 3.07 -9.02
N ASP A 16 -14.12 2.69 -8.02
CA ASP A 16 -14.30 3.52 -6.81
C ASP A 16 -13.01 3.52 -5.98
N TYR A 17 -12.34 2.37 -5.92
CA TYR A 17 -11.05 2.28 -5.22
C TYR A 17 -9.96 3.08 -5.95
N LEU A 18 -9.95 3.09 -7.28
CA LEU A 18 -9.07 3.94 -8.09
C LEU A 18 -9.33 5.43 -7.82
N ALA A 19 -10.59 5.86 -7.69
CA ALA A 19 -10.91 7.24 -7.38
C ALA A 19 -10.36 7.65 -5.99
N PHE A 20 -10.44 6.75 -5.00
CA PHE A 20 -9.82 6.96 -3.68
C PHE A 20 -8.29 7.03 -3.77
N ALA A 21 -7.65 6.08 -4.47
CA ALA A 21 -6.21 6.05 -4.63
C ALA A 21 -5.69 7.29 -5.39
N ALA A 22 -6.38 7.71 -6.43
CA ALA A 22 -6.04 8.92 -7.19
C ALA A 22 -6.18 10.19 -6.33
N MET A 23 -7.18 10.27 -5.46
CA MET A 23 -7.32 11.36 -4.51
C MET A 23 -6.10 11.44 -3.58
N LEU A 24 -5.60 10.31 -3.09
CA LEU A 24 -4.40 10.26 -2.26
C LEU A 24 -3.14 10.66 -3.04
N LEU A 25 -2.96 10.11 -4.25
CA LEU A 25 -1.84 10.44 -5.13
C LEU A 25 -1.80 11.94 -5.44
N ASN A 26 -2.96 12.56 -5.64
CA ASN A 26 -3.12 14.00 -5.86
C ASN A 26 -3.10 14.85 -4.56
N GLY A 27 -2.48 14.34 -3.50
CA GLY A 27 -2.31 15.09 -2.25
C GLY A 27 -3.61 15.45 -1.54
N GLY A 28 -4.64 14.60 -1.67
CA GLY A 28 -5.91 14.75 -0.99
C GLY A 28 -7.01 15.46 -1.78
N THR A 29 -6.84 15.61 -3.10
CA THR A 29 -7.79 16.31 -3.98
C THR A 29 -8.31 15.38 -5.07
N ALA A 30 -9.62 15.38 -5.31
CA ALA A 30 -10.26 14.71 -6.43
C ALA A 30 -11.35 15.60 -7.04
N ASN A 31 -11.45 15.61 -8.37
CA ASN A 31 -12.46 16.36 -9.13
C ASN A 31 -12.58 17.86 -8.70
N GLY A 32 -11.45 18.48 -8.39
CA GLY A 32 -11.42 19.89 -7.92
C GLY A 32 -11.85 20.08 -6.46
N VAL A 33 -12.27 19.02 -5.76
CA VAL A 33 -12.65 19.07 -4.34
C VAL A 33 -11.50 18.57 -3.48
N ARG A 34 -11.16 19.32 -2.45
CA ARG A 34 -10.17 18.93 -1.44
C ARG A 34 -10.85 18.16 -0.32
N PHE A 35 -10.49 16.88 -0.16
CA PHE A 35 -10.91 16.00 0.92
C PHE A 35 -9.94 16.03 2.10
N LEU A 36 -8.63 16.06 1.79
CA LEU A 36 -7.54 16.09 2.77
C LEU A 36 -6.54 17.19 2.39
N SER A 37 -5.83 17.73 3.37
CA SER A 37 -4.70 18.60 3.07
C SER A 37 -3.49 17.75 2.60
N PRO A 38 -2.57 18.29 1.78
CA PRO A 38 -1.34 17.61 1.44
C PRO A 38 -0.53 17.20 2.67
N LYS A 39 -0.53 18.02 3.71
CA LYS A 39 0.13 17.70 4.99
C LYS A 39 -0.53 16.55 5.74
N THR A 40 -1.84 16.40 5.62
CA THR A 40 -2.55 15.24 6.18
C THR A 40 -2.14 13.97 5.44
N VAL A 41 -2.10 13.99 4.11
CA VAL A 41 -1.63 12.83 3.32
C VAL A 41 -0.19 12.48 3.68
N GLN A 42 0.71 13.47 3.76
CA GLN A 42 2.10 13.25 4.20
C GLN A 42 2.17 12.63 5.59
N LEU A 43 1.34 13.08 6.53
CA LEU A 43 1.27 12.49 7.86
C LEU A 43 0.78 11.03 7.79
N MET A 44 -0.25 10.75 7.01
CA MET A 44 -0.80 9.40 6.87
C MET A 44 0.21 8.41 6.28
N THR A 45 1.08 8.88 5.39
CA THR A 45 2.08 8.06 4.68
C THR A 45 3.47 8.15 5.30
N ALA A 46 3.63 8.72 6.48
CA ALA A 46 4.87 8.67 7.25
C ALA A 46 4.93 7.38 8.09
N ASN A 47 6.13 6.91 8.40
CA ASN A 47 6.30 5.78 9.32
C ASN A 47 6.06 6.22 10.78
N HIS A 48 5.01 5.70 11.41
CA HIS A 48 4.63 5.97 12.79
C HIS A 48 5.06 4.88 13.79
N LEU A 49 5.76 3.85 13.33
CA LEU A 49 6.21 2.81 14.24
C LEU A 49 7.26 3.34 15.24
N PRO A 50 7.19 2.91 16.51
CA PRO A 50 8.07 3.42 17.55
C PRO A 50 9.56 3.27 17.21
N GLY A 51 10.32 4.36 17.33
CA GLY A 51 11.75 4.38 17.02
C GLY A 51 12.09 4.27 15.54
N GLY A 52 11.13 4.51 14.63
CA GLY A 52 11.32 4.39 13.18
C GLY A 52 11.50 2.95 12.69
N ARG A 53 11.16 1.96 13.53
CA ARG A 53 11.30 0.53 13.21
C ARG A 53 10.44 0.13 12.02
N THR A 54 10.74 -1.04 11.47
CA THR A 54 9.99 -1.67 10.38
C THR A 54 8.94 -2.64 10.91
N LEU A 55 7.99 -3.04 10.08
CA LEU A 55 7.02 -4.08 10.42
C LEU A 55 7.71 -5.41 10.74
N ALA A 56 8.78 -5.75 10.01
CA ALA A 56 9.55 -6.97 10.27
C ALA A 56 10.15 -7.01 11.67
N GLU A 57 10.64 -5.87 12.18
CA GLU A 57 11.23 -5.76 13.52
C GLU A 57 10.20 -5.81 14.66
N LEU A 58 8.95 -5.49 14.37
CA LEU A 58 7.85 -5.49 15.33
C LEU A 58 6.98 -6.74 15.27
N SER A 59 7.09 -7.48 14.19
CA SER A 59 6.23 -8.65 13.97
C SER A 59 6.68 -9.82 14.85
N THR A 60 5.76 -10.30 15.68
CA THR A 60 5.99 -11.43 16.61
C THR A 60 5.08 -12.63 16.30
N SER A 61 4.29 -12.63 15.23
CA SER A 61 3.26 -13.64 15.02
C SER A 61 2.99 -14.01 13.56
N MET A 62 2.15 -15.02 13.37
CA MET A 62 1.70 -15.62 12.10
C MET A 62 1.15 -14.64 11.04
N PHE A 63 0.87 -13.39 11.37
CA PHE A 63 0.42 -12.36 10.44
C PHE A 63 1.56 -11.54 9.85
N SER A 64 2.81 -11.85 10.21
CA SER A 64 3.97 -11.30 9.55
C SER A 64 4.17 -11.98 8.21
N GLU A 65 3.61 -11.41 7.17
CA GLU A 65 4.02 -11.78 5.82
C GLU A 65 5.54 -11.56 5.73
N VAL A 66 6.26 -12.64 5.46
CA VAL A 66 7.71 -12.60 5.23
C VAL A 66 7.97 -11.57 4.12
N GLY A 67 8.70 -10.51 4.43
CA GLY A 67 9.04 -9.52 3.42
C GLY A 67 8.72 -8.06 3.76
N TYR A 68 8.47 -7.73 5.02
CA TYR A 68 8.30 -6.33 5.48
C TYR A 68 9.60 -5.67 5.98
N ALA A 69 10.77 -6.22 5.64
CA ALA A 69 12.03 -5.51 5.82
C ALA A 69 12.00 -4.20 5.02
N GLY A 70 12.49 -3.11 5.59
CA GLY A 70 12.45 -1.80 4.95
C GLY A 70 11.05 -1.19 4.80
N VAL A 71 10.03 -1.75 5.48
CA VAL A 71 8.65 -1.27 5.41
C VAL A 71 8.17 -0.87 6.80
N GLY A 72 7.80 0.39 6.94
CA GLY A 72 7.14 0.95 8.13
C GLY A 72 5.61 0.90 8.02
N PHE A 73 4.92 1.61 8.92
CA PHE A 73 3.47 1.71 8.90
C PHE A 73 3.00 3.11 9.26
N GLY A 74 2.15 3.65 8.41
CA GLY A 74 1.52 4.95 8.58
C GLY A 74 0.14 4.87 9.24
N LEU A 75 -0.75 5.77 8.85
CA LEU A 75 -2.14 5.76 9.31
C LEU A 75 -3.01 5.04 8.26
N GLY A 76 -3.00 3.72 8.29
CA GLY A 76 -3.78 2.85 7.41
C GLY A 76 -3.02 2.25 6.21
N PHE A 77 -1.72 2.53 6.07
CA PHE A 77 -0.89 2.03 4.99
C PHE A 77 0.45 1.50 5.52
N SER A 78 0.97 0.46 4.92
CA SER A 78 2.40 0.17 4.98
C SER A 78 3.13 1.21 4.11
N VAL A 79 4.34 1.59 4.51
CA VAL A 79 5.14 2.61 3.83
C VAL A 79 6.54 2.08 3.61
N THR A 80 7.03 2.09 2.37
CA THR A 80 8.41 1.72 2.06
C THR A 80 9.36 2.79 2.57
N THR A 81 10.20 2.42 3.53
CA THR A 81 11.21 3.31 4.13
C THR A 81 12.61 3.03 3.59
N ASP A 82 12.85 1.81 3.12
CA ASP A 82 14.11 1.38 2.52
C ASP A 82 13.84 0.33 1.43
N VAL A 83 13.93 0.76 0.18
CA VAL A 83 13.72 -0.09 -1.00
C VAL A 83 14.75 -1.22 -1.05
N ALA A 84 16.02 -0.95 -0.72
CA ALA A 84 17.06 -1.97 -0.77
C ALA A 84 16.81 -3.08 0.27
N ALA A 85 16.41 -2.71 1.48
CA ALA A 85 16.04 -3.68 2.52
C ALA A 85 14.78 -4.48 2.15
N SER A 86 13.81 -3.87 1.44
CA SER A 86 12.59 -4.55 1.00
C SER A 86 12.84 -5.61 -0.07
N MET A 87 13.94 -5.47 -0.79
CA MET A 87 14.31 -6.33 -1.95
C MET A 87 13.21 -6.37 -3.03
N LEU A 88 12.46 -5.29 -3.18
CA LEU A 88 11.42 -5.14 -4.21
C LEU A 88 11.59 -3.80 -4.93
N PRO A 89 11.31 -3.75 -6.23
CA PRO A 89 11.31 -2.49 -6.95
C PRO A 89 10.23 -1.55 -6.42
N GLY A 90 10.48 -0.26 -6.49
CA GLY A 90 9.59 0.80 -6.01
C GLY A 90 10.37 2.00 -5.53
N SER A 91 9.70 2.90 -4.83
CA SER A 91 10.29 4.13 -4.31
C SER A 91 10.20 4.21 -2.78
N ASN A 92 11.19 4.82 -2.15
CA ASN A 92 11.02 5.22 -0.74
C ASN A 92 9.84 6.21 -0.65
N GLY A 93 8.89 5.90 0.23
CA GLY A 93 7.67 6.67 0.38
C GLY A 93 6.47 6.13 -0.40
N ASP A 94 6.62 5.07 -1.22
CA ASP A 94 5.45 4.36 -1.71
C ASP A 94 4.68 3.72 -0.55
N TYR A 95 3.38 3.60 -0.70
CA TYR A 95 2.52 3.07 0.35
C TYR A 95 1.46 2.13 -0.21
N ALA A 96 1.11 1.14 0.61
CA ALA A 96 0.34 0.00 0.18
C ALA A 96 -0.52 -0.56 1.31
N TRP A 97 -1.50 -1.38 0.98
CA TRP A 97 -2.08 -2.34 1.89
C TRP A 97 -2.74 -3.49 1.12
N GLY A 98 -3.05 -4.56 1.83
CA GLY A 98 -3.66 -5.74 1.26
C GLY A 98 -4.74 -6.35 2.15
N GLY A 99 -5.52 -7.26 1.57
CA GLY A 99 -6.56 -8.02 2.25
C GLY A 99 -6.21 -9.49 2.41
N ALA A 100 -6.89 -10.16 3.34
CA ALA A 100 -6.72 -11.59 3.61
C ALA A 100 -7.01 -12.48 2.38
N ALA A 101 -7.86 -12.02 1.46
CA ALA A 101 -8.16 -12.70 0.21
C ALA A 101 -7.21 -12.32 -0.95
N SER A 102 -5.99 -11.91 -0.64
CA SER A 102 -4.90 -11.56 -1.57
C SER A 102 -5.11 -10.28 -2.37
N THR A 103 -6.21 -9.55 -2.19
CA THR A 103 -6.34 -8.20 -2.76
C THR A 103 -5.18 -7.33 -2.30
N TYR A 104 -4.70 -6.47 -3.19
CA TYR A 104 -3.57 -5.61 -2.91
C TYR A 104 -3.67 -4.31 -3.70
N PHE A 105 -3.17 -3.22 -3.14
CA PHE A 105 -2.92 -2.00 -3.89
C PHE A 105 -1.65 -1.34 -3.39
N TRP A 106 -1.02 -0.56 -4.27
CA TRP A 106 0.01 0.39 -3.86
C TRP A 106 -0.08 1.66 -4.68
N ILE A 107 0.43 2.71 -4.09
CA ILE A 107 0.57 4.02 -4.69
C ILE A 107 2.03 4.41 -4.55
N ASP A 108 2.66 4.75 -5.66
CA ASP A 108 4.01 5.29 -5.71
C ASP A 108 3.93 6.74 -6.20
N PRO A 109 3.99 7.72 -5.28
CA PRO A 109 3.90 9.12 -5.67
C PRO A 109 5.07 9.61 -6.50
N LYS A 110 6.24 8.96 -6.40
CA LYS A 110 7.44 9.34 -7.13
C LYS A 110 7.31 8.96 -8.61
N GLU A 111 6.75 7.80 -8.88
CA GLU A 111 6.50 7.29 -10.22
C GLU A 111 5.10 7.66 -10.75
N GLU A 112 4.30 8.41 -9.99
CA GLU A 112 2.89 8.73 -10.30
C GLU A 112 2.05 7.49 -10.61
N LEU A 113 2.36 6.38 -9.94
CA LEU A 113 1.79 5.07 -10.18
C LEU A 113 0.72 4.70 -9.16
N ILE A 114 -0.39 4.16 -9.63
CA ILE A 114 -1.37 3.43 -8.84
C ILE A 114 -1.51 2.02 -9.41
N CYS A 115 -1.38 1.02 -8.58
CA CYS A 115 -1.73 -0.35 -8.94
C CYS A 115 -2.79 -0.90 -7.99
N ILE A 116 -3.81 -1.54 -8.55
CA ILE A 116 -4.91 -2.19 -7.81
C ILE A 116 -5.05 -3.62 -8.34
N PHE A 117 -4.88 -4.57 -7.46
CA PHE A 117 -5.01 -6.00 -7.76
C PHE A 117 -6.16 -6.60 -6.97
N LEU A 118 -7.18 -7.08 -7.68
CA LEU A 118 -8.37 -7.68 -7.09
C LEU A 118 -8.42 -9.17 -7.42
N THR A 119 -8.51 -9.97 -6.37
CA THR A 119 -8.56 -11.44 -6.47
C THR A 119 -9.28 -12.02 -5.25
N GLN A 120 -9.54 -13.34 -5.29
CA GLN A 120 -10.16 -14.11 -4.22
C GLN A 120 -9.32 -15.36 -3.95
N LEU A 121 -8.17 -15.19 -3.31
CA LEU A 121 -7.26 -16.26 -2.93
C LEU A 121 -7.01 -16.26 -1.42
N LEU A 122 -7.36 -17.34 -0.74
CA LEU A 122 -7.13 -17.56 0.69
C LEU A 122 -6.32 -18.83 0.91
N PRO A 123 -5.33 -18.81 1.80
CA PRO A 123 -4.75 -17.64 2.46
C PRO A 123 -3.94 -16.74 1.51
N SER A 124 -3.67 -15.49 1.90
CA SER A 124 -3.01 -14.50 1.03
C SER A 124 -1.54 -14.83 0.71
N ASP A 125 -0.92 -15.72 1.46
CA ASP A 125 0.46 -16.18 1.32
C ASP A 125 0.61 -17.49 0.53
N THR A 126 -0.48 -18.02 -0.03
CA THR A 126 -0.45 -19.28 -0.83
C THR A 126 0.53 -19.18 -1.99
N TYR A 127 0.57 -18.03 -2.67
CA TYR A 127 1.53 -17.70 -3.73
C TYR A 127 2.07 -16.28 -3.54
N PRO A 128 3.32 -16.00 -3.94
CA PRO A 128 3.94 -14.68 -3.79
C PRO A 128 3.42 -13.63 -4.81
N VAL A 129 2.13 -13.68 -5.15
CA VAL A 129 1.53 -12.90 -6.25
C VAL A 129 1.74 -11.40 -6.13
N ARG A 130 1.78 -10.86 -4.90
CA ARG A 130 1.99 -9.42 -4.67
C ARG A 130 3.40 -9.00 -5.06
N ARG A 131 4.40 -9.81 -4.70
CA ARG A 131 5.82 -9.56 -5.02
C ARG A 131 6.07 -9.71 -6.52
N GLU A 132 5.55 -10.77 -7.11
CA GLU A 132 5.65 -11.04 -8.55
C GLU A 132 4.99 -9.93 -9.37
N LEU A 133 3.75 -9.56 -9.03
CA LEU A 133 3.03 -8.48 -9.69
C LEU A 133 3.81 -7.16 -9.61
N ARG A 134 4.33 -6.82 -8.42
CA ARG A 134 5.11 -5.60 -8.24
C ARG A 134 6.33 -5.60 -9.14
N THR A 135 7.09 -6.69 -9.18
CA THR A 135 8.25 -6.84 -10.05
C THR A 135 7.87 -6.68 -11.53
N LEU A 136 6.79 -7.32 -11.97
CA LEU A 136 6.32 -7.22 -13.35
C LEU A 136 5.89 -5.81 -13.74
N VAL A 137 5.16 -5.12 -12.85
CA VAL A 137 4.70 -3.74 -13.11
C VAL A 137 5.88 -2.81 -13.27
N TYR A 138 6.83 -2.82 -12.33
CA TYR A 138 8.00 -1.93 -12.43
C TYR A 138 8.96 -2.32 -13.56
N SER A 139 8.99 -3.59 -13.98
CA SER A 139 9.79 -3.99 -15.14
C SER A 139 9.24 -3.49 -16.48
N ALA A 140 8.01 -3.01 -16.51
CA ALA A 140 7.40 -2.42 -17.70
C ALA A 140 7.69 -0.91 -17.87
N PHE A 141 8.38 -0.28 -16.90
CA PHE A 141 8.79 1.10 -17.03
C PHE A 141 10.00 1.21 -17.98
N GLU A 142 9.92 2.11 -18.95
CA GLU A 142 11.02 2.45 -19.84
C GLU A 142 11.88 3.59 -19.24
N ASP A 143 11.22 4.53 -18.53
CA ASP A 143 11.82 5.65 -17.83
C ASP A 143 11.29 5.72 -16.39
N THR A 144 11.99 6.40 -15.49
CA THR A 144 11.58 6.65 -14.11
C THR A 144 11.61 8.15 -13.81
N ASN A 145 10.78 8.59 -12.86
CA ASN A 145 10.76 9.98 -12.35
C ASN A 145 11.80 10.18 -11.22
N ALA A 146 12.94 9.48 -11.29
CA ALA A 146 13.98 9.45 -10.27
C ALA A 146 14.77 10.77 -10.14
#